data_b5d9e81d299cf73cc41feb3442ab1997
#
_entry.id   b5d9e81d299cf73cc41feb3442ab1997
#
_cell.length_a   1.000
_cell.length_b   1.000
_cell.length_c   1.000
_cell.angle_alpha   90.00
_cell.angle_beta   90.00
_cell.angle_gamma   90.00
#
_symmetry.space_group_name_H-M   'P 1'
#
loop_
_entity.id
_entity.type
_entity.pdbx_description
1 polymer ?
#
loop_
_entity_poly.entity_id
_entity_poly.type
_entity_poly.pdbx_seq_one_letter_code
_entity_poly.pdbx_strand_id
1 'polypeptide(L)'
;MKKKKIISFVILILVVVTLAWLLQKLLMPKYMTKIVEGALISEYYDEKNKDHDVIFIGDCEVYENFSPITLWEKYGITSYIRGSAQQLMWHSYYILEDTLKYEKPDVVVFSVLSMMYDKPQKEAYNRMSIDGLPLSLTKIKMAKASMLPEEDLITYIFPLLRFHSRWNELSEEDFKYWFKKEQIAHNGYLMRVDVKPAGSFPKPRKLADYRFGDICYDYLDKIVKLCKDNGIKLVLLKAPSLYPHWYEEWDAQIVDYAQKNDLLYINMLDHLDEIGLDYSTDTYDAGLHLNLSGAEKSSAFLGKILQKEFNLADKRQDKYLQAIWQEKTDAYYKMKEDQYKELEEYGYLLKFNLKKAQEDNRQ
;
A
#
# COMPACT_ATOMS: atom_id res chain seq x y z
N MET A 1 -23.91 -5.70 48.69
CA MET A 1 -22.43 -5.71 48.64
C MET A 1 -21.86 -6.37 47.38
N LYS A 2 -22.24 -7.58 46.99
CA LYS A 2 -21.70 -8.29 45.81
C LYS A 2 -21.85 -7.52 44.49
N LYS A 3 -23.02 -6.93 44.18
CA LYS A 3 -23.25 -6.14 42.94
C LYS A 3 -22.33 -4.91 42.82
N LYS A 4 -22.13 -4.16 43.94
CA LYS A 4 -21.22 -3.00 43.91
C LYS A 4 -19.76 -3.41 43.65
N LYS A 5 -19.29 -4.52 44.23
CA LYS A 5 -17.94 -5.06 43.97
C LYS A 5 -17.77 -5.51 42.51
N ILE A 6 -18.78 -6.14 41.90
CA ILE A 6 -18.75 -6.53 40.48
C ILE A 6 -18.70 -5.29 39.59
N ILE A 7 -19.54 -4.28 39.87
CA ILE A 7 -19.53 -3.03 39.11
C ILE A 7 -18.15 -2.33 39.20
N SER A 8 -17.61 -2.21 40.42
CA SER A 8 -16.27 -1.61 40.59
C SER A 8 -15.18 -2.38 39.87
N PHE A 9 -15.24 -3.70 39.85
CA PHE A 9 -14.28 -4.55 39.11
C PHE A 9 -14.40 -4.37 37.61
N VAL A 10 -15.63 -4.30 37.06
CA VAL A 10 -15.86 -4.01 35.63
C VAL A 10 -15.34 -2.62 35.26
N ILE A 11 -15.60 -1.60 36.09
CA ILE A 11 -15.08 -0.25 35.86
C ILE A 11 -13.55 -0.25 35.85
N LEU A 12 -12.92 -0.94 36.81
CA LEU A 12 -11.46 -1.05 36.87
C LEU A 12 -10.88 -1.68 35.59
N ILE A 13 -11.49 -2.78 35.11
CA ILE A 13 -11.08 -3.42 33.84
C ILE A 13 -11.22 -2.44 32.68
N LEU A 14 -12.34 -1.74 32.55
CA LEU A 14 -12.55 -0.76 31.50
C LEU A 14 -11.50 0.36 31.53
N VAL A 15 -11.18 0.87 32.71
CA VAL A 15 -10.13 1.90 32.89
C VAL A 15 -8.78 1.34 32.45
N VAL A 16 -8.38 0.14 32.87
CA VAL A 16 -7.10 -0.49 32.51
C VAL A 16 -7.03 -0.71 31.00
N VAL A 17 -8.09 -1.23 30.39
CA VAL A 17 -8.13 -1.44 28.92
C VAL A 17 -8.02 -0.12 28.15
N THR A 18 -8.73 0.92 28.62
CA THR A 18 -8.68 2.25 28.01
C THR A 18 -7.27 2.84 28.10
N LEU A 19 -6.65 2.76 29.29
CA LEU A 19 -5.28 3.25 29.48
C LEU A 19 -4.26 2.48 28.61
N ALA A 20 -4.39 1.15 28.53
CA ALA A 20 -3.54 0.33 27.68
C ALA A 20 -3.72 0.69 26.20
N TRP A 21 -4.94 0.92 25.73
CA TRP A 21 -5.23 1.37 24.38
C TRP A 21 -4.64 2.76 24.09
N LEU A 22 -4.79 3.70 25.01
CA LEU A 22 -4.19 5.03 24.88
C LEU A 22 -2.67 4.98 24.83
N LEU A 23 -2.03 4.18 25.70
CA LEU A 23 -0.59 3.96 25.70
C LEU A 23 -0.12 3.29 24.40
N GLN A 24 -0.83 2.27 23.91
CA GLN A 24 -0.52 1.65 22.64
C GLN A 24 -0.57 2.66 21.48
N LYS A 25 -1.63 3.49 21.43
CA LYS A 25 -1.76 4.53 20.41
C LYS A 25 -0.62 5.55 20.46
N LEU A 26 -0.12 5.88 21.66
CA LEU A 26 1.00 6.81 21.84
C LEU A 26 2.34 6.16 21.46
N LEU A 27 2.58 4.93 21.92
CA LEU A 27 3.88 4.27 21.82
C LEU A 27 4.09 3.53 20.49
N MET A 28 3.03 3.24 19.72
CA MET A 28 3.23 2.67 18.38
C MET A 28 4.02 3.64 17.49
N PRO A 29 5.04 3.15 16.76
CA PRO A 29 5.70 3.97 15.76
C PRO A 29 4.69 4.51 14.75
N LYS A 30 4.65 5.82 14.57
CA LYS A 30 3.85 6.45 13.51
C LYS A 30 4.57 6.36 12.18
N TYR A 31 5.88 6.18 12.26
CA TYR A 31 6.80 6.25 11.15
C TYR A 31 7.77 5.08 11.23
N MET A 32 7.69 4.12 10.36
CA MET A 32 8.79 3.16 10.21
C MET A 32 9.89 3.71 9.28
N THR A 33 9.56 4.67 8.45
CA THR A 33 10.51 5.52 7.70
C THR A 33 9.93 6.90 7.52
N LYS A 34 9.48 7.58 8.57
CA LYS A 34 8.85 8.91 8.45
C LYS A 34 7.63 8.97 7.52
N ILE A 35 7.22 7.84 6.96
CA ILE A 35 5.93 7.57 6.39
C ILE A 35 5.25 6.65 7.38
N VAL A 36 4.04 6.98 7.79
CA VAL A 36 3.25 6.11 8.66
C VAL A 36 2.75 4.95 7.79
N GLU A 37 3.60 3.97 7.54
CA GLU A 37 3.32 2.91 6.57
C GLU A 37 2.23 1.96 7.05
N GLY A 38 2.11 1.75 8.34
CA GLY A 38 0.88 1.16 8.90
C GLY A 38 -0.36 1.99 8.63
N ALA A 39 -0.22 3.30 8.37
CA ALA A 39 -1.34 4.16 8.01
C ALA A 39 -1.84 3.90 6.58
N LEU A 40 -1.00 3.53 5.61
CA LEU A 40 -1.47 3.15 4.28
C LEU A 40 -2.51 2.04 4.35
N ILE A 41 -2.25 1.02 5.18
CA ILE A 41 -3.20 -0.06 5.41
C ILE A 41 -4.39 0.38 6.26
N SER A 42 -4.17 1.20 7.30
CA SER A 42 -5.20 1.59 8.25
C SER A 42 -6.18 2.64 7.70
N GLU A 43 -5.74 3.53 6.81
CA GLU A 43 -6.59 4.56 6.19
C GLU A 43 -7.78 3.97 5.41
N TYR A 44 -7.65 2.76 4.88
CA TYR A 44 -8.75 2.07 4.25
C TYR A 44 -9.97 1.88 5.17
N TYR A 45 -9.76 1.67 6.46
CA TYR A 45 -10.86 1.45 7.41
C TYR A 45 -11.61 2.74 7.73
N ASP A 46 -10.98 3.89 7.52
CA ASP A 46 -11.59 5.22 7.66
C ASP A 46 -12.37 5.63 6.39
N GLU A 47 -12.23 4.88 5.28
CA GLU A 47 -12.95 5.12 4.04
C GLU A 47 -14.46 4.99 4.24
N LYS A 48 -15.22 6.03 3.89
CA LYS A 48 -16.67 6.09 4.08
C LYS A 48 -17.44 5.25 3.07
N ASN A 49 -16.95 5.19 1.84
CA ASN A 49 -17.57 4.43 0.75
C ASN A 49 -16.63 3.29 0.33
N LYS A 50 -16.98 2.08 0.72
CA LYS A 50 -16.27 0.85 0.34
C LYS A 50 -17.07 0.13 -0.75
N ASP A 51 -17.06 0.72 -1.96
CA ASP A 51 -17.70 0.20 -3.17
C ASP A 51 -16.83 0.56 -4.38
N HIS A 52 -15.61 0.04 -4.37
CA HIS A 52 -14.64 0.31 -5.42
C HIS A 52 -14.75 -0.74 -6.54
N ASP A 53 -14.69 -0.28 -7.80
CA ASP A 53 -14.62 -1.16 -8.97
C ASP A 53 -13.32 -1.95 -8.97
N VAL A 54 -12.22 -1.30 -8.58
CA VAL A 54 -10.87 -1.86 -8.67
C VAL A 54 -10.15 -1.75 -7.33
N ILE A 55 -9.62 -2.87 -6.86
CA ILE A 55 -8.69 -2.91 -5.73
C ILE A 55 -7.31 -3.31 -6.24
N PHE A 56 -6.32 -2.47 -5.96
CA PHE A 56 -4.91 -2.81 -6.18
C PHE A 56 -4.34 -3.48 -4.94
N ILE A 57 -3.60 -4.56 -5.13
CA ILE A 57 -2.92 -5.30 -4.05
C ILE A 57 -1.46 -5.49 -4.43
N GLY A 58 -0.54 -5.17 -3.52
CA GLY A 58 0.89 -5.38 -3.76
C GLY A 58 1.76 -4.51 -2.87
N ASP A 59 3.02 -4.42 -3.25
CA ASP A 59 4.04 -3.64 -2.55
C ASP A 59 4.09 -2.17 -3.01
N CYS A 60 5.26 -1.54 -2.92
CA CYS A 60 5.45 -0.16 -3.33
C CYS A 60 5.16 0.07 -4.83
N GLU A 61 5.25 -0.95 -5.67
CA GLU A 61 4.89 -0.82 -7.08
C GLU A 61 3.42 -0.45 -7.29
N VAL A 62 2.50 -0.73 -6.36
CA VAL A 62 1.10 -0.31 -6.51
C VAL A 62 0.83 1.04 -5.87
N TYR A 63 1.31 1.31 -4.66
CA TYR A 63 0.95 2.53 -3.97
C TYR A 63 1.75 3.77 -4.37
N GLU A 64 2.82 3.60 -5.14
CA GLU A 64 3.62 4.71 -5.67
C GLU A 64 3.45 4.92 -7.17
N ASN A 65 3.03 3.90 -7.92
CA ASN A 65 2.99 3.97 -9.39
C ASN A 65 1.58 4.14 -9.97
N PHE A 66 0.53 4.15 -9.13
CA PHE A 66 -0.84 4.31 -9.61
C PHE A 66 -1.63 5.32 -8.79
N SER A 67 -2.39 6.18 -9.50
CA SER A 67 -3.25 7.20 -8.91
C SER A 67 -4.73 6.85 -9.08
N PRO A 68 -5.46 6.49 -8.02
CA PRO A 68 -6.90 6.30 -8.06
C PRO A 68 -7.66 7.54 -8.53
N ILE A 69 -7.15 8.74 -8.23
CA ILE A 69 -7.77 10.00 -8.69
C ILE A 69 -7.69 10.11 -10.21
N THR A 70 -6.59 9.74 -10.82
CA THR A 70 -6.45 9.72 -12.29
C THR A 70 -7.40 8.71 -12.94
N LEU A 71 -7.62 7.54 -12.34
CA LEU A 71 -8.60 6.56 -12.83
C LEU A 71 -10.02 7.10 -12.75
N TRP A 72 -10.37 7.78 -11.67
CA TRP A 72 -11.67 8.45 -11.53
C TRP A 72 -11.85 9.57 -12.56
N GLU A 73 -10.92 10.51 -12.66
CA GLU A 73 -11.04 11.67 -13.54
C GLU A 73 -11.12 11.29 -15.02
N LYS A 74 -10.31 10.31 -15.45
CA LYS A 74 -10.26 9.92 -16.86
C LYS A 74 -11.34 8.94 -17.27
N TYR A 75 -11.71 8.01 -16.38
CA TYR A 75 -12.56 6.87 -16.76
C TYR A 75 -13.79 6.69 -15.87
N GLY A 76 -13.92 7.44 -14.79
CA GLY A 76 -15.01 7.26 -13.81
C GLY A 76 -14.89 5.95 -13.02
N ILE A 77 -13.69 5.34 -12.98
CA ILE A 77 -13.41 4.13 -12.25
C ILE A 77 -13.11 4.46 -10.79
N THR A 78 -13.86 3.88 -9.87
CA THR A 78 -13.58 3.97 -8.43
C THR A 78 -12.53 2.92 -8.04
N SER A 79 -11.49 3.33 -7.32
CA SER A 79 -10.42 2.40 -6.95
C SER A 79 -9.77 2.73 -5.62
N TYR A 80 -9.16 1.70 -5.00
CA TYR A 80 -8.36 1.84 -3.79
C TYR A 80 -7.12 0.95 -3.86
N ILE A 81 -6.01 1.40 -3.28
CA ILE A 81 -4.75 0.66 -3.23
C ILE A 81 -4.52 0.13 -1.82
N ARG A 82 -4.45 -1.18 -1.69
CA ARG A 82 -4.16 -1.91 -0.46
C ARG A 82 -2.72 -2.41 -0.50
N GLY A 83 -1.77 -1.48 -0.45
CA GLY A 83 -0.34 -1.73 -0.57
C GLY A 83 0.45 -1.27 0.64
N SER A 84 1.60 -1.89 0.87
CA SER A 84 2.60 -1.48 1.85
C SER A 84 4.01 -1.86 1.39
N ALA A 85 5.05 -1.21 1.94
CA ALA A 85 6.43 -1.50 1.56
C ALA A 85 6.79 -2.98 1.80
N GLN A 86 7.40 -3.60 0.80
CA GLN A 86 7.75 -5.03 0.79
C GLN A 86 6.59 -5.95 1.20
N GLN A 87 5.40 -5.67 0.70
CA GLN A 87 4.23 -6.53 0.88
C GLN A 87 4.42 -7.84 0.12
N LEU A 88 4.61 -8.93 0.85
CA LEU A 88 4.87 -10.25 0.28
C LEU A 88 3.57 -10.97 -0.13
N MET A 89 3.70 -12.12 -0.81
CA MET A 89 2.58 -12.90 -1.35
C MET A 89 1.52 -13.22 -0.29
N TRP A 90 1.93 -13.69 0.89
CA TRP A 90 1.01 -14.00 2.00
C TRP A 90 0.38 -12.76 2.61
N HIS A 91 1.10 -11.63 2.68
CA HIS A 91 0.49 -10.36 3.10
C HIS A 91 -0.64 -9.98 2.14
N SER A 92 -0.37 -10.02 0.84
CA SER A 92 -1.33 -9.69 -0.23
C SER A 92 -2.58 -10.56 -0.17
N TYR A 93 -2.41 -11.88 0.02
CA TYR A 93 -3.52 -12.81 0.19
C TYR A 93 -4.41 -12.44 1.37
N TYR A 94 -3.83 -12.24 2.56
CA TYR A 94 -4.60 -11.92 3.75
C TYR A 94 -5.20 -10.51 3.72
N ILE A 95 -4.56 -9.54 3.10
CA ILE A 95 -5.13 -8.21 2.88
C ILE A 95 -6.33 -8.30 1.93
N LEU A 96 -6.26 -9.10 0.87
CA LEU A 96 -7.41 -9.35 0.01
C LEU A 96 -8.54 -10.07 0.75
N GLU A 97 -8.23 -11.15 1.52
CA GLU A 97 -9.20 -11.83 2.37
C GLU A 97 -9.89 -10.87 3.35
N ASP A 98 -9.14 -9.92 3.90
CA ASP A 98 -9.69 -8.89 4.79
C ASP A 98 -10.55 -7.87 4.05
N THR A 99 -10.10 -7.40 2.88
CA THR A 99 -10.84 -6.44 2.04
C THR A 99 -12.23 -6.98 1.68
N LEU A 100 -12.33 -8.26 1.34
CA LEU A 100 -13.58 -8.90 0.96
C LEU A 100 -14.62 -9.04 2.09
N LYS A 101 -14.29 -8.67 3.32
CA LYS A 101 -15.26 -8.52 4.42
C LYS A 101 -16.03 -7.21 4.36
N TYR A 102 -15.51 -6.23 3.63
CA TYR A 102 -16.04 -4.86 3.57
C TYR A 102 -16.60 -4.50 2.23
N GLU A 103 -15.99 -4.99 1.16
CA GLU A 103 -16.42 -4.73 -0.21
C GLU A 103 -16.05 -5.87 -1.15
N LYS A 104 -16.68 -5.88 -2.32
CA LYS A 104 -16.44 -6.85 -3.38
C LYS A 104 -16.17 -6.09 -4.68
N PRO A 105 -14.90 -5.88 -5.07
CA PRO A 105 -14.57 -5.20 -6.31
C PRO A 105 -14.91 -6.06 -7.54
N ASP A 106 -15.08 -5.43 -8.69
CA ASP A 106 -15.18 -6.14 -9.96
C ASP A 106 -13.84 -6.71 -10.40
N VAL A 107 -12.75 -5.95 -10.13
CA VAL A 107 -11.39 -6.29 -10.54
C VAL A 107 -10.42 -6.14 -9.38
N VAL A 108 -9.52 -7.12 -9.25
CA VAL A 108 -8.30 -7.01 -8.42
C VAL A 108 -7.10 -6.92 -9.36
N VAL A 109 -6.28 -5.89 -9.17
CA VAL A 109 -4.98 -5.73 -9.84
C VAL A 109 -3.90 -6.10 -8.85
N PHE A 110 -3.15 -7.17 -9.12
CA PHE A 110 -2.14 -7.72 -8.24
C PHE A 110 -0.73 -7.52 -8.83
N SER A 111 0.17 -6.82 -8.08
CA SER A 111 1.58 -6.70 -8.47
C SER A 111 2.31 -8.02 -8.26
N VAL A 112 2.97 -8.50 -9.32
CA VAL A 112 3.71 -9.77 -9.30
C VAL A 112 5.13 -9.64 -8.76
N LEU A 113 5.62 -8.43 -8.44
CA LEU A 113 6.99 -8.23 -7.98
C LEU A 113 7.32 -9.07 -6.74
N SER A 114 6.36 -9.23 -5.83
CA SER A 114 6.55 -10.02 -4.61
C SER A 114 6.81 -11.51 -4.83
N MET A 115 6.60 -12.04 -6.05
CA MET A 115 6.95 -13.42 -6.42
C MET A 115 8.44 -13.74 -6.26
N MET A 116 9.31 -12.72 -6.32
CA MET A 116 10.76 -12.90 -6.12
C MET A 116 11.17 -13.19 -4.66
N TYR A 117 10.27 -13.10 -3.71
CA TYR A 117 10.56 -13.27 -2.28
C TYR A 117 9.84 -14.48 -1.71
N ASP A 118 10.55 -15.57 -1.49
CA ASP A 118 10.04 -16.84 -0.96
C ASP A 118 10.16 -17.00 0.57
N LYS A 119 10.63 -15.95 1.26
CA LYS A 119 10.85 -15.94 2.72
C LYS A 119 10.45 -14.62 3.35
N PRO A 120 10.03 -14.63 4.62
CA PRO A 120 9.88 -13.41 5.42
C PRO A 120 11.18 -12.60 5.41
N GLN A 121 11.06 -11.26 5.31
CA GLN A 121 12.22 -10.38 5.15
C GLN A 121 12.67 -9.77 6.49
N LYS A 122 11.87 -8.85 7.04
CA LYS A 122 12.18 -8.13 8.28
C LYS A 122 10.90 -7.82 9.04
N GLU A 123 10.97 -7.89 10.38
CA GLU A 123 9.88 -7.51 11.27
C GLU A 123 9.27 -6.15 10.90
N ALA A 124 10.12 -5.17 10.60
CA ALA A 124 9.69 -3.83 10.25
C ALA A 124 8.68 -3.83 9.08
N TYR A 125 8.98 -4.52 7.98
CA TYR A 125 8.08 -4.60 6.83
C TYR A 125 6.84 -5.46 7.09
N ASN A 126 6.98 -6.56 7.85
CA ASN A 126 5.83 -7.34 8.29
C ASN A 126 4.84 -6.46 9.05
N ARG A 127 5.33 -5.61 9.96
CA ARG A 127 4.49 -4.72 10.76
C ARG A 127 3.80 -3.63 9.95
N MET A 128 4.44 -3.11 8.90
CA MET A 128 3.82 -2.16 7.98
C MET A 128 2.55 -2.73 7.34
N SER A 129 2.58 -3.99 6.95
CA SER A 129 1.43 -4.68 6.38
C SER A 129 0.40 -5.10 7.44
N ILE A 130 0.84 -5.47 8.66
CA ILE A 130 0.00 -6.16 9.66
C ILE A 130 -0.58 -5.21 10.70
N ASP A 131 0.22 -4.24 11.20
CA ASP A 131 -0.19 -3.43 12.35
C ASP A 131 -1.36 -2.50 12.02
N GLY A 132 -1.53 -2.12 10.75
CA GLY A 132 -2.67 -1.34 10.26
C GLY A 132 -4.01 -2.10 10.18
N LEU A 133 -4.00 -3.44 10.27
CA LEU A 133 -5.24 -4.23 10.25
C LEU A 133 -5.94 -4.23 11.63
N PRO A 134 -7.28 -4.22 11.68
CA PRO A 134 -8.02 -4.46 12.91
C PRO A 134 -7.76 -5.87 13.44
N LEU A 135 -7.83 -6.04 14.77
CA LEU A 135 -7.67 -7.35 15.40
C LEU A 135 -8.73 -8.33 14.88
N SER A 136 -8.27 -9.38 14.23
CA SER A 136 -9.12 -10.39 13.59
C SER A 136 -8.38 -11.72 13.42
N LEU A 137 -9.11 -12.78 13.08
CA LEU A 137 -8.48 -14.08 12.74
C LEU A 137 -7.57 -13.95 11.52
N THR A 138 -7.94 -13.12 10.54
CA THR A 138 -7.12 -12.83 9.35
C THR A 138 -5.79 -12.20 9.75
N LYS A 139 -5.80 -11.17 10.62
CA LYS A 139 -4.57 -10.57 11.16
C LYS A 139 -3.67 -11.58 11.87
N ILE A 140 -4.25 -12.47 12.70
CA ILE A 140 -3.49 -13.50 13.41
C ILE A 140 -2.87 -14.50 12.44
N LYS A 141 -3.61 -14.95 11.42
CA LYS A 141 -3.09 -15.85 10.38
C LYS A 141 -1.98 -15.19 9.58
N MET A 142 -2.16 -13.94 9.18
CA MET A 142 -1.18 -13.15 8.46
C MET A 142 0.11 -12.99 9.27
N ALA A 143 0.02 -12.63 10.56
CA ALA A 143 1.18 -12.54 11.44
C ALA A 143 1.93 -13.87 11.52
N LYS A 144 1.22 -15.00 11.72
CA LYS A 144 1.84 -16.33 11.74
C LYS A 144 2.57 -16.72 10.45
N ALA A 145 2.03 -16.29 9.28
CA ALA A 145 2.64 -16.57 7.99
C ALA A 145 3.87 -15.68 7.69
N SER A 146 3.98 -14.55 8.39
CA SER A 146 4.95 -13.49 8.11
C SER A 146 6.13 -13.45 9.07
N MET A 147 5.89 -13.84 10.33
CA MET A 147 6.89 -13.63 11.40
C MET A 147 8.15 -14.45 11.20
N LEU A 148 9.27 -13.85 11.55
CA LEU A 148 10.56 -14.49 11.65
C LEU A 148 10.62 -15.41 12.90
N PRO A 149 11.52 -16.38 12.94
CA PRO A 149 11.62 -17.31 14.07
C PRO A 149 11.83 -16.65 15.44
N GLU A 150 12.49 -15.49 15.46
CA GLU A 150 12.78 -14.70 16.67
C GLU A 150 11.64 -13.77 17.10
N GLU A 151 10.58 -13.64 16.29
CA GLU A 151 9.45 -12.78 16.59
C GLU A 151 8.39 -13.51 17.42
N ASP A 152 7.62 -12.75 18.19
CA ASP A 152 6.60 -13.28 19.07
C ASP A 152 5.20 -12.85 18.61
N LEU A 153 4.34 -13.83 18.30
CA LEU A 153 2.98 -13.59 17.82
C LEU A 153 2.17 -12.66 18.73
N ILE A 154 2.40 -12.76 20.05
CA ILE A 154 1.68 -11.94 21.04
C ILE A 154 1.92 -10.44 20.81
N THR A 155 3.08 -10.07 20.28
CA THR A 155 3.44 -8.68 20.01
C THR A 155 2.70 -8.09 18.80
N TYR A 156 2.19 -8.92 17.91
CA TYR A 156 1.30 -8.52 16.80
C TYR A 156 -0.15 -8.35 17.25
N ILE A 157 -0.56 -9.11 18.29
CA ILE A 157 -1.89 -9.01 18.88
C ILE A 157 -1.96 -7.82 19.84
N PHE A 158 -0.91 -7.62 20.63
CA PHE A 158 -0.74 -6.54 21.59
C PHE A 158 0.55 -5.77 21.28
N PRO A 159 0.54 -4.86 20.28
CA PRO A 159 1.72 -4.11 19.86
C PRO A 159 2.41 -3.34 20.99
N LEU A 160 1.68 -2.95 22.05
CA LEU A 160 2.26 -2.34 23.23
C LEU A 160 3.40 -3.16 23.84
N LEU A 161 3.33 -4.49 23.79
CA LEU A 161 4.39 -5.38 24.30
C LEU A 161 5.69 -5.23 23.51
N ARG A 162 5.60 -4.86 22.21
CA ARG A 162 6.76 -4.62 21.36
C ARG A 162 7.33 -3.22 21.52
N PHE A 163 6.44 -2.22 21.68
CA PHE A 163 6.81 -0.83 21.59
C PHE A 163 6.81 -0.09 22.93
N HIS A 164 6.65 -0.81 24.05
CA HIS A 164 6.62 -0.20 25.39
C HIS A 164 7.90 0.59 25.73
N SER A 165 9.07 0.19 25.19
CA SER A 165 10.34 0.88 25.42
C SER A 165 10.46 2.23 24.72
N ARG A 166 9.59 2.53 23.75
CA ARG A 166 9.61 3.84 23.02
C ARG A 166 9.23 5.06 23.86
N TRP A 167 8.90 4.87 25.12
CA TRP A 167 8.59 6.00 26.00
C TRP A 167 9.69 7.09 26.05
N ASN A 168 10.96 6.70 25.81
CA ASN A 168 12.12 7.59 25.76
C ASN A 168 12.42 8.14 24.35
N GLU A 169 11.67 7.71 23.34
CA GLU A 169 11.80 8.13 21.94
C GLU A 169 10.62 9.01 21.49
N LEU A 170 9.68 9.30 22.41
CA LEU A 170 8.50 10.09 22.07
C LEU A 170 8.89 11.51 21.68
N SER A 171 8.28 11.97 20.58
CA SER A 171 8.43 13.31 20.04
C SER A 171 7.11 14.09 20.11
N GLU A 172 7.16 15.38 19.83
CA GLU A 172 5.96 16.21 19.72
C GLU A 172 4.97 15.67 18.70
N GLU A 173 5.46 15.05 17.61
CA GLU A 173 4.64 14.45 16.56
C GLU A 173 3.81 13.26 17.07
N ASP A 174 4.33 12.45 17.99
CA ASP A 174 3.58 11.34 18.59
C ASP A 174 2.35 11.87 19.36
N PHE A 175 2.46 13.02 20.02
CA PHE A 175 1.36 13.66 20.73
C PHE A 175 0.39 14.38 19.78
N LYS A 176 0.89 15.07 18.75
CA LYS A 176 0.04 15.70 17.73
C LYS A 176 -0.84 14.66 17.04
N TYR A 177 -0.27 13.51 16.67
CA TYR A 177 -0.98 12.41 16.04
C TYR A 177 -2.13 11.84 16.89
N TRP A 178 -2.08 12.01 18.20
CA TRP A 178 -3.15 11.61 19.11
C TRP A 178 -4.45 12.37 18.87
N PHE A 179 -4.32 13.66 18.51
CA PHE A 179 -5.44 14.56 18.31
C PHE A 179 -5.84 14.71 16.84
N LYS A 180 -4.86 14.64 15.96
CA LYS A 180 -5.07 14.80 14.52
C LYS A 180 -4.24 13.77 13.75
N LYS A 181 -4.94 12.79 13.18
CA LYS A 181 -4.35 11.86 12.21
C LYS A 181 -4.28 12.59 10.87
N GLU A 182 -3.08 12.78 10.33
CA GLU A 182 -2.92 13.31 8.99
C GLU A 182 -3.26 12.24 7.96
N GLN A 183 -3.95 12.62 6.90
CA GLN A 183 -4.12 11.78 5.74
C GLN A 183 -2.79 11.70 5.00
N ILE A 184 -2.33 10.48 4.72
CA ILE A 184 -1.03 10.23 4.10
C ILE A 184 -1.17 9.92 2.62
N ALA A 185 -2.25 9.25 2.25
CA ALA A 185 -2.46 8.72 0.92
C ALA A 185 -3.79 9.18 0.32
N HIS A 186 -3.87 9.13 -1.00
CA HIS A 186 -5.09 9.37 -1.78
C HIS A 186 -5.63 8.03 -2.25
N ASN A 187 -6.59 7.46 -1.52
CA ASN A 187 -7.09 6.10 -1.74
C ASN A 187 -5.95 5.06 -1.79
N GLY A 188 -4.98 5.17 -0.88
CA GLY A 188 -3.81 4.30 -0.82
C GLY A 188 -2.64 4.71 -1.73
N TYR A 189 -2.76 5.73 -2.57
CA TYR A 189 -1.66 6.28 -3.38
C TYR A 189 -0.83 7.28 -2.58
N LEU A 190 0.49 7.08 -2.54
CA LEU A 190 1.46 7.97 -1.91
C LEU A 190 2.05 8.94 -2.94
N MET A 191 1.63 10.19 -2.89
CA MET A 191 2.07 11.21 -3.85
C MET A 191 3.51 11.68 -3.59
N ARG A 192 4.31 11.75 -4.66
CA ARG A 192 5.64 12.34 -4.72
C ARG A 192 5.76 13.17 -6.00
N VAL A 193 6.08 14.47 -5.89
CA VAL A 193 6.23 15.36 -7.07
C VAL A 193 7.69 15.64 -7.42
N ASP A 194 8.62 15.30 -6.54
CA ASP A 194 10.05 15.50 -6.76
C ASP A 194 10.58 14.60 -7.88
N VAL A 195 11.71 15.00 -8.44
CA VAL A 195 12.35 14.29 -9.56
C VAL A 195 13.77 13.92 -9.19
N LYS A 196 14.11 12.66 -9.37
CA LYS A 196 15.49 12.17 -9.38
C LYS A 196 15.66 11.24 -10.57
N PRO A 197 16.29 11.71 -11.65
CA PRO A 197 16.42 10.95 -12.89
C PRO A 197 17.13 9.61 -12.71
N ALA A 198 16.72 8.61 -13.49
CA ALA A 198 17.49 7.39 -13.66
C ALA A 198 18.68 7.67 -14.58
N GLY A 199 19.89 7.47 -14.06
CA GLY A 199 21.12 7.72 -14.84
C GLY A 199 21.40 6.66 -15.91
N SER A 200 20.85 5.46 -15.74
CA SER A 200 20.94 4.35 -16.70
C SER A 200 19.97 3.23 -16.30
N PHE A 201 19.58 2.41 -17.26
CA PHE A 201 18.86 1.18 -16.98
C PHE A 201 19.74 0.20 -16.18
N PRO A 202 19.19 -0.50 -15.19
CA PRO A 202 19.94 -1.46 -14.39
C PRO A 202 20.47 -2.59 -15.26
N LYS A 203 21.77 -2.89 -15.11
CA LYS A 203 22.34 -4.07 -15.76
C LYS A 203 21.96 -5.32 -14.97
N PRO A 204 21.38 -6.33 -15.61
CA PRO A 204 21.00 -7.57 -14.94
C PRO A 204 22.24 -8.28 -14.38
N ARG A 205 22.10 -8.83 -13.17
CA ARG A 205 23.09 -9.74 -12.59
C ARG A 205 22.60 -11.15 -12.85
N LYS A 206 23.49 -12.06 -13.29
CA LYS A 206 23.13 -13.47 -13.44
C LYS A 206 22.76 -14.04 -12.08
N LEU A 207 21.56 -14.62 -11.97
CA LEU A 207 21.10 -15.33 -10.78
C LEU A 207 21.52 -16.81 -10.84
N ALA A 208 21.65 -17.42 -9.68
CA ALA A 208 21.90 -18.85 -9.59
C ALA A 208 20.67 -19.68 -9.97
N ASP A 209 19.48 -19.17 -9.66
CA ASP A 209 18.19 -19.73 -10.02
C ASP A 209 17.20 -18.57 -10.30
N TYR A 210 16.41 -18.72 -11.35
CA TYR A 210 15.38 -17.74 -11.73
C TYR A 210 13.97 -18.23 -11.37
N ARG A 211 13.82 -19.42 -10.79
CA ARG A 211 12.51 -19.94 -10.39
C ARG A 211 11.97 -19.21 -9.19
N PHE A 212 10.70 -18.89 -9.22
CA PHE A 212 10.00 -18.44 -8.03
C PHE A 212 9.81 -19.60 -7.05
N GLY A 213 9.81 -19.30 -5.75
CA GLY A 213 9.62 -20.31 -4.71
C GLY A 213 8.20 -20.89 -4.72
N ASP A 214 8.07 -22.18 -4.37
CA ASP A 214 6.77 -22.87 -4.33
C ASP A 214 5.74 -22.15 -3.46
N ILE A 215 6.17 -21.56 -2.35
CA ILE A 215 5.30 -20.79 -1.46
C ILE A 215 4.67 -19.58 -2.16
N CYS A 216 5.38 -18.98 -3.12
CA CYS A 216 4.83 -17.85 -3.90
C CYS A 216 3.68 -18.31 -4.80
N TYR A 217 3.84 -19.47 -5.47
CA TYR A 217 2.77 -20.06 -6.25
C TYR A 217 1.60 -20.52 -5.38
N ASP A 218 1.86 -21.12 -4.20
CA ASP A 218 0.80 -21.52 -3.27
C ASP A 218 -0.09 -20.33 -2.86
N TYR A 219 0.51 -19.17 -2.64
CA TYR A 219 -0.27 -17.96 -2.31
C TYR A 219 -0.90 -17.31 -3.53
N LEU A 220 -0.26 -17.36 -4.69
CA LEU A 220 -0.88 -16.91 -5.94
C LEU A 220 -2.12 -17.75 -6.28
N ASP A 221 -2.05 -19.08 -6.15
CA ASP A 221 -3.19 -19.99 -6.32
C ASP A 221 -4.32 -19.66 -5.34
N LYS A 222 -4.00 -19.33 -4.09
CA LYS A 222 -5.01 -18.89 -3.10
C LYS A 222 -5.65 -17.57 -3.50
N ILE A 223 -4.89 -16.61 -4.03
CA ILE A 223 -5.42 -15.32 -4.53
C ILE A 223 -6.34 -15.58 -5.73
N VAL A 224 -5.90 -16.38 -6.71
CA VAL A 224 -6.71 -16.77 -7.87
C VAL A 224 -8.01 -17.43 -7.43
N LYS A 225 -7.91 -18.43 -6.54
CA LYS A 225 -9.09 -19.10 -5.99
C LYS A 225 -10.03 -18.15 -5.26
N LEU A 226 -9.50 -17.27 -4.44
CA LEU A 226 -10.30 -16.30 -3.68
C LEU A 226 -11.04 -15.34 -4.62
N CYS A 227 -10.41 -14.87 -5.68
CA CYS A 227 -11.05 -14.05 -6.71
C CYS A 227 -12.15 -14.85 -7.45
N LYS A 228 -11.85 -16.07 -7.90
CA LYS A 228 -12.81 -16.94 -8.60
C LYS A 228 -14.04 -17.26 -7.73
N ASP A 229 -13.84 -17.64 -6.48
CA ASP A 229 -14.92 -17.97 -5.54
C ASP A 229 -15.86 -16.78 -5.28
N ASN A 230 -15.35 -15.56 -5.44
CA ASN A 230 -16.12 -14.33 -5.28
C ASN A 230 -16.58 -13.71 -6.61
N GLY A 231 -16.28 -14.32 -7.76
CA GLY A 231 -16.63 -13.80 -9.09
C GLY A 231 -15.91 -12.50 -9.45
N ILE A 232 -14.71 -12.30 -8.90
CA ILE A 232 -13.84 -11.13 -9.12
C ILE A 232 -12.86 -11.47 -10.25
N LYS A 233 -12.62 -10.52 -11.15
CA LYS A 233 -11.59 -10.64 -12.18
C LYS A 233 -10.23 -10.31 -11.59
N LEU A 234 -9.21 -11.13 -11.86
CA LEU A 234 -7.85 -10.91 -11.41
C LEU A 234 -6.97 -10.50 -12.60
N VAL A 235 -6.24 -9.40 -12.44
CA VAL A 235 -5.19 -8.95 -13.36
C VAL A 235 -3.85 -9.10 -12.65
N LEU A 236 -2.91 -9.79 -13.28
CA LEU A 236 -1.52 -9.81 -12.85
C LEU A 236 -0.80 -8.62 -13.50
N LEU A 237 0.00 -7.91 -12.73
CA LEU A 237 0.63 -6.68 -13.17
C LEU A 237 2.10 -6.64 -12.76
N LYS A 238 3.01 -6.37 -13.70
CA LYS A 238 4.34 -5.86 -13.43
C LYS A 238 4.31 -4.36 -13.71
N ALA A 239 4.49 -3.56 -12.68
CA ALA A 239 4.56 -2.11 -12.80
C ALA A 239 5.86 -1.67 -13.51
N PRO A 240 5.94 -0.43 -14.06
CA PRO A 240 7.07 0.01 -14.86
C PRO A 240 8.24 0.49 -14.00
N SER A 241 8.60 -0.24 -12.95
CA SER A 241 9.76 0.02 -12.11
C SER A 241 11.01 -0.63 -12.70
N LEU A 242 12.13 0.13 -12.78
CA LEU A 242 13.39 -0.38 -13.32
C LEU A 242 14.15 -1.27 -12.32
N TYR A 243 13.82 -1.14 -11.03
CA TYR A 243 14.48 -1.86 -9.94
C TYR A 243 13.42 -2.57 -9.07
N PRO A 244 13.72 -3.82 -8.62
CA PRO A 244 14.80 -4.67 -9.10
C PRO A 244 14.63 -5.00 -10.58
N HIS A 245 15.72 -5.36 -11.27
CA HIS A 245 15.65 -5.77 -12.67
C HIS A 245 14.66 -6.93 -12.83
N TRP A 246 13.70 -6.78 -13.73
CA TRP A 246 12.73 -7.83 -14.05
C TRP A 246 13.31 -8.70 -15.15
N TYR A 247 13.57 -10.00 -14.87
CA TYR A 247 14.22 -10.91 -15.78
C TYR A 247 13.22 -11.54 -16.74
N GLU A 248 13.66 -11.82 -17.96
CA GLU A 248 12.84 -12.52 -18.97
C GLU A 248 12.36 -13.89 -18.47
N GLU A 249 13.19 -14.59 -17.68
CA GLU A 249 12.84 -15.87 -17.06
C GLU A 249 11.75 -15.74 -15.99
N TRP A 250 11.67 -14.62 -15.30
CA TRP A 250 10.59 -14.31 -14.37
C TRP A 250 9.31 -13.99 -15.13
N ASP A 251 9.43 -13.15 -16.15
CA ASP A 251 8.32 -12.77 -17.01
C ASP A 251 7.66 -14.00 -17.67
N ALA A 252 8.48 -14.88 -18.25
CA ALA A 252 8.01 -16.10 -18.88
C ALA A 252 7.24 -17.02 -17.92
N GLN A 253 7.64 -17.10 -16.64
CA GLN A 253 6.90 -17.87 -15.63
C GLN A 253 5.53 -17.25 -15.32
N ILE A 254 5.43 -15.91 -15.27
CA ILE A 254 4.14 -15.25 -15.04
C ILE A 254 3.23 -15.37 -16.27
N VAL A 255 3.79 -15.24 -17.47
CA VAL A 255 3.04 -15.45 -18.73
C VAL A 255 2.45 -16.87 -18.78
N ASP A 256 3.28 -17.89 -18.51
CA ASP A 256 2.83 -19.30 -18.48
C ASP A 256 1.74 -19.53 -17.43
N TYR A 257 1.93 -18.97 -16.24
CA TYR A 257 0.95 -19.05 -15.16
C TYR A 257 -0.39 -18.36 -15.51
N ALA A 258 -0.32 -17.17 -16.09
CA ALA A 258 -1.49 -16.41 -16.51
C ALA A 258 -2.28 -17.14 -17.59
N GLN A 259 -1.59 -17.68 -18.60
CA GLN A 259 -2.21 -18.48 -19.67
C GLN A 259 -2.91 -19.73 -19.12
N LYS A 260 -2.26 -20.48 -18.22
CA LYS A 260 -2.84 -21.69 -17.61
C LYS A 260 -4.08 -21.40 -16.75
N ASN A 261 -4.20 -20.21 -16.20
CA ASN A 261 -5.28 -19.81 -15.30
C ASN A 261 -6.34 -18.90 -15.96
N ASP A 262 -6.20 -18.59 -17.25
CA ASP A 262 -7.05 -17.67 -18.00
C ASP A 262 -7.12 -16.27 -17.34
N LEU A 263 -5.92 -15.73 -17.05
CA LEU A 263 -5.75 -14.42 -16.41
C LEU A 263 -5.12 -13.42 -17.39
N LEU A 264 -5.51 -12.16 -17.28
CA LEU A 264 -4.81 -11.07 -17.94
C LEU A 264 -3.51 -10.78 -17.19
N TYR A 265 -2.38 -10.81 -17.90
CA TYR A 265 -1.10 -10.32 -17.41
C TYR A 265 -0.65 -9.11 -18.21
N ILE A 266 -0.20 -8.06 -17.53
CA ILE A 266 0.31 -6.83 -18.14
C ILE A 266 1.71 -6.57 -17.58
N ASN A 267 2.74 -6.68 -18.43
CA ASN A 267 4.08 -6.20 -18.13
C ASN A 267 4.21 -4.76 -18.66
N MET A 268 4.11 -3.78 -17.81
CA MET A 268 4.15 -2.36 -18.23
C MET A 268 5.54 -1.92 -18.73
N LEU A 269 6.59 -2.68 -18.46
CA LEU A 269 7.92 -2.44 -19.03
C LEU A 269 7.94 -2.62 -20.55
N ASP A 270 7.02 -3.44 -21.10
CA ASP A 270 6.89 -3.64 -22.55
C ASP A 270 6.10 -2.50 -23.24
N HIS A 271 5.52 -1.58 -22.46
CA HIS A 271 4.63 -0.53 -22.94
C HIS A 271 5.11 0.89 -22.61
N LEU A 272 6.41 1.06 -22.30
CA LEU A 272 6.96 2.36 -21.85
C LEU A 272 6.69 3.49 -22.84
N ASP A 273 6.85 3.23 -24.14
CA ASP A 273 6.57 4.22 -25.19
C ASP A 273 5.08 4.56 -25.29
N GLU A 274 4.19 3.56 -25.17
CA GLU A 274 2.74 3.76 -25.22
C GLU A 274 2.23 4.52 -23.99
N ILE A 275 2.82 4.27 -22.81
CA ILE A 275 2.57 5.01 -21.58
C ILE A 275 3.11 6.43 -21.68
N GLY A 276 4.18 6.63 -22.47
CA GLY A 276 4.90 7.88 -22.56
C GLY A 276 5.75 8.17 -21.33
N LEU A 277 6.35 7.13 -20.72
CA LEU A 277 7.22 7.28 -19.57
C LEU A 277 8.60 7.77 -19.98
N ASP A 278 9.08 8.77 -19.24
CA ASP A 278 10.45 9.29 -19.34
C ASP A 278 11.09 9.25 -17.95
N TYR A 279 11.99 8.30 -17.72
CA TYR A 279 12.70 8.17 -16.43
C TYR A 279 13.67 9.31 -16.12
N SER A 280 13.83 10.29 -17.00
CA SER A 280 14.51 11.53 -16.68
C SER A 280 13.64 12.52 -15.90
N THR A 281 12.30 12.36 -15.95
CA THR A 281 11.32 13.27 -15.35
C THR A 281 10.24 12.59 -14.51
N ASP A 282 9.95 11.30 -14.75
CA ASP A 282 8.80 10.61 -14.21
C ASP A 282 9.11 9.70 -13.00
N THR A 283 10.28 9.87 -12.40
CA THR A 283 10.74 9.12 -11.22
C THR A 283 11.33 10.04 -10.17
N TYR A 284 11.20 9.68 -8.89
CA TYR A 284 11.75 10.46 -7.79
C TYR A 284 12.95 9.79 -7.09
N ASP A 285 13.29 8.56 -7.47
CA ASP A 285 14.35 7.77 -6.84
C ASP A 285 15.19 6.96 -7.83
N ALA A 286 15.39 7.51 -9.02
CA ALA A 286 16.22 6.97 -10.09
C ALA A 286 15.64 5.70 -10.74
N GLY A 287 14.33 5.58 -10.84
CA GLY A 287 13.64 4.52 -11.59
C GLY A 287 13.15 3.34 -10.75
N LEU A 288 13.28 3.41 -9.42
CA LEU A 288 12.67 2.41 -8.54
C LEU A 288 11.15 2.63 -8.46
N HIS A 289 10.72 3.88 -8.27
CA HIS A 289 9.31 4.25 -8.25
C HIS A 289 9.04 5.48 -9.12
N LEU A 290 7.80 5.63 -9.52
CA LEU A 290 7.36 6.79 -10.27
C LEU A 290 7.01 7.95 -9.33
N ASN A 291 7.21 9.16 -9.84
CA ASN A 291 6.63 10.33 -9.22
C ASN A 291 5.20 10.57 -9.73
N LEU A 292 4.60 11.69 -9.33
CA LEU A 292 3.24 12.05 -9.71
C LEU A 292 3.00 11.99 -11.22
N SER A 293 3.92 12.55 -12.03
CA SER A 293 3.80 12.54 -13.49
C SER A 293 3.77 11.12 -14.05
N GLY A 294 4.71 10.27 -13.61
CA GLY A 294 4.77 8.87 -14.03
C GLY A 294 3.55 8.07 -13.58
N ALA A 295 3.09 8.28 -12.34
CA ALA A 295 1.92 7.59 -11.79
C ALA A 295 0.63 7.99 -12.53
N GLU A 296 0.45 9.28 -12.88
CA GLU A 296 -0.70 9.74 -13.68
C GLU A 296 -0.70 9.12 -15.09
N LYS A 297 0.48 9.01 -15.75
CA LYS A 297 0.64 8.36 -17.07
C LYS A 297 0.33 6.87 -17.00
N SER A 298 0.92 6.16 -16.02
CA SER A 298 0.71 4.72 -15.81
C SER A 298 -0.76 4.40 -15.51
N SER A 299 -1.41 5.22 -14.69
CA SER A 299 -2.83 5.07 -14.37
C SER A 299 -3.72 5.31 -15.58
N ALA A 300 -3.40 6.29 -16.42
CA ALA A 300 -4.15 6.55 -17.63
C ALA A 300 -4.06 5.38 -18.63
N PHE A 301 -2.88 4.80 -18.78
CA PHE A 301 -2.68 3.62 -19.62
C PHE A 301 -3.47 2.42 -19.09
N LEU A 302 -3.27 2.08 -17.81
CA LEU A 302 -3.94 0.94 -17.19
C LEU A 302 -5.46 1.10 -17.17
N GLY A 303 -5.97 2.30 -16.87
CA GLY A 303 -7.41 2.58 -16.80
C GLY A 303 -8.12 2.36 -18.14
N LYS A 304 -7.46 2.69 -19.27
CA LYS A 304 -7.95 2.41 -20.61
C LYS A 304 -8.11 0.88 -20.85
N ILE A 305 -7.15 0.09 -20.39
CA ILE A 305 -7.19 -1.37 -20.51
C ILE A 305 -8.31 -1.93 -19.61
N LEU A 306 -8.36 -1.54 -18.34
CA LEU A 306 -9.36 -2.02 -17.39
C LEU A 306 -10.78 -1.71 -17.84
N GLN A 307 -11.04 -0.50 -18.34
CA GLN A 307 -12.35 -0.11 -18.84
C GLN A 307 -12.76 -0.99 -20.04
N LYS A 308 -11.83 -1.23 -20.98
CA LYS A 308 -12.12 -1.99 -22.19
C LYS A 308 -12.31 -3.48 -21.91
N GLU A 309 -11.38 -4.10 -21.16
CA GLU A 309 -11.36 -5.57 -20.96
C GLU A 309 -12.44 -6.04 -19.98
N PHE A 310 -12.82 -5.20 -18.99
CA PHE A 310 -13.80 -5.57 -17.97
C PHE A 310 -15.12 -4.79 -18.08
N ASN A 311 -15.26 -3.93 -19.09
CA ASN A 311 -16.46 -3.12 -19.33
C ASN A 311 -16.90 -2.33 -18.07
N LEU A 312 -15.91 -1.75 -17.35
CA LEU A 312 -16.19 -0.96 -16.17
C LEU A 312 -16.96 0.31 -16.53
N ALA A 313 -18.03 0.58 -15.80
CA ALA A 313 -18.89 1.72 -16.06
C ALA A 313 -18.23 3.05 -15.67
N ASP A 314 -18.45 4.09 -16.47
CA ASP A 314 -18.13 5.45 -16.08
C ASP A 314 -19.14 5.95 -15.03
N LYS A 315 -18.71 6.01 -13.76
CA LYS A 315 -19.54 6.38 -12.62
C LYS A 315 -19.58 7.90 -12.34
N ARG A 316 -18.95 8.75 -13.17
CA ARG A 316 -18.91 10.21 -12.94
C ARG A 316 -20.26 10.89 -13.00
N GLN A 317 -21.30 10.23 -13.54
CA GLN A 317 -22.66 10.73 -13.56
C GLN A 317 -23.46 10.41 -12.27
N ASP A 318 -22.95 9.54 -11.42
CA ASP A 318 -23.55 9.28 -10.11
C ASP A 318 -23.26 10.45 -9.16
N LYS A 319 -24.29 11.18 -8.77
CA LYS A 319 -24.16 12.40 -7.94
C LYS A 319 -23.59 12.13 -6.54
N TYR A 320 -23.86 10.96 -5.99
CA TYR A 320 -23.34 10.58 -4.69
C TYR A 320 -21.83 10.33 -4.77
N LEU A 321 -21.40 9.52 -5.74
CA LEU A 321 -19.99 9.26 -5.97
C LEU A 321 -19.24 10.53 -6.40
N GLN A 322 -19.86 11.35 -7.27
CA GLN A 322 -19.30 12.63 -7.70
C GLN A 322 -18.95 13.53 -6.50
N ALA A 323 -19.85 13.64 -5.51
CA ALA A 323 -19.59 14.45 -4.32
C ALA A 323 -18.42 13.91 -3.48
N ILE A 324 -18.35 12.58 -3.30
CA ILE A 324 -17.25 11.94 -2.56
C ILE A 324 -15.91 12.14 -3.29
N TRP A 325 -15.90 11.86 -4.59
CA TRP A 325 -14.66 11.92 -5.38
C TRP A 325 -14.21 13.35 -5.65
N GLN A 326 -15.12 14.34 -5.63
CA GLN A 326 -14.74 15.75 -5.67
C GLN A 326 -13.94 16.14 -4.44
N GLU A 327 -14.38 15.75 -3.23
CA GLU A 327 -13.65 16.01 -1.99
C GLU A 327 -12.24 15.39 -2.03
N LYS A 328 -12.11 14.17 -2.56
CA LYS A 328 -10.83 13.47 -2.74
C LYS A 328 -9.93 14.15 -3.78
N THR A 329 -10.51 14.57 -4.89
CA THR A 329 -9.80 15.29 -5.96
C THR A 329 -9.27 16.65 -5.47
N ASP A 330 -10.10 17.40 -4.72
CA ASP A 330 -9.68 18.67 -4.13
C ASP A 330 -8.49 18.48 -3.16
N ALA A 331 -8.54 17.45 -2.32
CA ALA A 331 -7.44 17.11 -1.42
C ALA A 331 -6.17 16.69 -2.19
N TYR A 332 -6.31 15.95 -3.28
CA TYR A 332 -5.20 15.55 -4.14
C TYR A 332 -4.50 16.74 -4.78
N TYR A 333 -5.27 17.65 -5.40
CA TYR A 333 -4.70 18.84 -6.03
C TYR A 333 -4.11 19.81 -5.02
N LYS A 334 -4.71 19.90 -3.83
CA LYS A 334 -4.13 20.68 -2.73
C LYS A 334 -2.76 20.11 -2.32
N MET A 335 -2.64 18.81 -2.12
CA MET A 335 -1.35 18.19 -1.76
C MET A 335 -0.33 18.36 -2.89
N LYS A 336 -0.74 18.22 -4.14
CA LYS A 336 0.11 18.49 -5.32
C LYS A 336 0.68 19.91 -5.29
N GLU A 337 -0.17 20.91 -5.05
CA GLU A 337 0.24 22.31 -4.94
C GLU A 337 1.19 22.53 -3.76
N ASP A 338 0.85 21.99 -2.58
CA ASP A 338 1.66 22.12 -1.37
C ASP A 338 3.06 21.50 -1.58
N GLN A 339 3.18 20.33 -2.21
CA GLN A 339 4.46 19.69 -2.50
C GLN A 339 5.30 20.48 -3.53
N TYR A 340 4.68 21.06 -4.56
CA TYR A 340 5.42 21.91 -5.50
C TYR A 340 5.92 23.19 -4.83
N LYS A 341 5.16 23.80 -3.93
CA LYS A 341 5.63 24.95 -3.12
C LYS A 341 6.80 24.59 -2.21
N GLU A 342 6.76 23.38 -1.59
CA GLU A 342 7.91 22.91 -0.79
C GLU A 342 9.16 22.74 -1.65
N LEU A 343 9.03 22.20 -2.87
CA LEU A 343 10.18 22.09 -3.80
C LEU A 343 10.73 23.46 -4.22
N GLU A 344 9.86 24.44 -4.47
CA GLU A 344 10.27 25.79 -4.82
C GLU A 344 10.97 26.49 -3.63
N GLU A 345 10.46 26.33 -2.43
CA GLU A 345 10.95 26.99 -1.22
C GLU A 345 12.23 26.34 -0.66
N TYR A 346 12.25 25.00 -0.57
CA TYR A 346 13.31 24.24 0.13
C TYR A 346 14.20 23.42 -0.83
N GLY A 347 13.77 23.19 -2.07
CA GLY A 347 14.46 22.31 -3.02
C GLY A 347 14.29 20.82 -2.72
N TYR A 348 13.44 20.45 -1.76
CA TYR A 348 13.11 19.07 -1.40
C TYR A 348 11.78 19.01 -0.62
N LEU A 349 11.17 17.82 -0.57
CA LEU A 349 9.95 17.59 0.20
C LEU A 349 10.30 17.37 1.67
N LEU A 350 9.78 18.22 2.57
CA LEU A 350 10.07 18.21 4.00
C LEU A 350 9.76 16.87 4.66
N LYS A 351 8.59 16.31 4.35
CA LYS A 351 8.12 15.04 4.90
C LYS A 351 9.04 13.86 4.56
N PHE A 352 9.71 13.89 3.42
CA PHE A 352 10.57 12.81 2.92
C PHE A 352 12.06 13.05 3.13
N ASN A 353 12.47 14.22 3.68
CA ASN A 353 13.86 14.62 3.94
C ASN A 353 14.07 15.21 5.33
N LEU A 354 13.53 14.58 6.37
CA LEU A 354 13.53 15.12 7.74
C LEU A 354 14.92 15.36 8.36
N LYS A 355 15.97 14.64 7.92
CA LYS A 355 17.34 14.95 8.35
C LYS A 355 17.72 16.34 7.89
N LYS A 356 17.52 16.60 6.61
CA LYS A 356 17.80 17.92 5.99
C LYS A 356 16.90 19.00 6.57
N ALA A 357 15.61 18.72 6.75
CA ALA A 357 14.67 19.62 7.40
C ALA A 357 15.04 19.98 8.86
N GLN A 358 15.63 19.03 9.60
CA GLN A 358 16.13 19.27 10.96
C GLN A 358 17.44 20.06 10.98
N GLU A 359 18.28 19.92 9.98
CA GLU A 359 19.52 20.70 9.82
C GLU A 359 19.20 22.15 9.46
N ASP A 360 18.28 22.37 8.52
CA ASP A 360 17.84 23.71 8.10
C ASP A 360 17.15 24.49 9.22
N ASN A 361 16.36 23.82 10.07
CA ASN A 361 15.72 24.44 11.25
C ASN A 361 16.70 24.77 12.41
N ARG A 362 17.96 24.34 12.33
CA ARG A 362 18.99 24.63 13.34
C ARG A 362 19.90 25.79 12.95
N GLN A 363 19.79 26.29 11.73
CA GLN A 363 20.46 27.48 11.22
C GLN A 363 19.56 28.71 11.34
#